data_abe7c35aecd03f97412524c722a931ff
#
_entry.id   abe7c35aecd03f97412524c722a931ff
#
_cell.length_a   1.000
_cell.length_b   1.000
_cell.length_c   1.000
_cell.angle_alpha   90.00
_cell.angle_beta   90.00
_cell.angle_gamma   90.00
#
_symmetry.space_group_name_H-M   'P 1'
#
loop_
_entity.id
_entity.type
_entity.pdbx_description
1 polymer ?
#
loop_
_entity_poly.entity_id
_entity_poly.type
_entity_poly.pdbx_seq_one_letter_code
_entity_poly.pdbx_strand_id
1 'polypeptide(L)'
;MNARIRPMVDQIERHPHYQRADELALMRTLGVQPQAWAPFAEGLHGMFDEPVLVEIARKHGKTPAQIILRWNVEQGVIVIPKSVHKNRMEENLAIWDFALDADDASQITALDKNKPSMLDTRDVAEIRRVYDFLSNPVVTTLE
;
A
#
# COMPACT_ATOMS: atom_id res chain seq x y z
N MET A 1 18.43 -12.28 -16.02
CA MET A 1 18.12 -12.79 -14.67
C MET A 1 19.02 -13.97 -14.37
N ASN A 2 19.74 -13.91 -13.25
CA ASN A 2 20.70 -14.95 -12.87
C ASN A 2 20.15 -15.95 -11.83
N ALA A 3 18.90 -15.75 -11.37
CA ALA A 3 18.28 -16.63 -10.39
C ALA A 3 17.75 -17.91 -11.04
N ARG A 4 18.13 -19.07 -10.50
CA ARG A 4 17.67 -20.40 -10.92
C ARG A 4 16.18 -20.62 -10.59
N ILE A 5 15.71 -20.05 -9.49
CA ILE A 5 14.32 -20.00 -9.07
C ILE A 5 13.91 -18.53 -9.05
N ARG A 6 12.85 -18.18 -9.76
CA ARG A 6 12.35 -16.81 -9.78
C ARG A 6 11.74 -16.44 -8.42
N PRO A 7 11.86 -15.17 -7.99
CA PRO A 7 11.06 -14.68 -6.87
C PRO A 7 9.58 -14.95 -7.12
N MET A 8 8.87 -15.45 -6.13
CA MET A 8 7.43 -15.70 -6.24
C MET A 8 6.61 -14.49 -5.83
N VAL A 9 7.14 -13.69 -4.91
CA VAL A 9 6.51 -12.47 -4.38
C VAL A 9 7.53 -11.34 -4.43
N ASP A 10 7.07 -10.14 -4.76
CA ASP A 10 7.84 -8.91 -4.59
C ASP A 10 7.01 -7.91 -3.78
N GLN A 11 7.60 -7.40 -2.69
CA GLN A 11 6.95 -6.49 -1.78
C GLN A 11 7.42 -5.06 -2.02
N ILE A 12 6.50 -4.20 -2.42
CA ILE A 12 6.75 -2.80 -2.78
C ILE A 12 5.92 -1.84 -1.93
N GLU A 13 6.43 -0.61 -1.72
CA GLU A 13 5.60 0.48 -1.23
C GLU A 13 4.47 0.73 -2.20
N ARG A 14 3.21 0.60 -1.71
CA ARG A 14 2.05 0.86 -2.56
C ARG A 14 0.84 1.29 -1.77
N HIS A 15 0.32 2.45 -2.11
CA HIS A 15 -0.88 3.07 -1.56
C HIS A 15 -1.49 4.04 -2.60
N PRO A 16 -2.67 4.64 -2.39
CA PRO A 16 -3.33 5.50 -3.39
C PRO A 16 -2.48 6.65 -3.96
N HIS A 17 -1.56 7.22 -3.17
CA HIS A 17 -0.67 8.29 -3.63
C HIS A 17 0.60 7.79 -4.32
N TYR A 18 0.89 6.49 -4.29
CA TYR A 18 2.04 5.86 -4.97
C TYR A 18 1.67 4.47 -5.47
N GLN A 19 1.16 4.40 -6.69
CA GLN A 19 0.43 3.22 -7.18
C GLN A 19 1.28 2.18 -7.89
N ARG A 20 2.47 2.55 -8.39
CA ARG A 20 3.44 1.63 -9.01
C ARG A 20 2.87 0.83 -10.18
N ALA A 21 2.10 1.46 -11.06
CA ALA A 21 1.39 0.78 -12.14
C ALA A 21 2.33 0.01 -13.10
N ASP A 22 3.46 0.62 -13.44
CA ASP A 22 4.45 0.01 -14.35
C ASP A 22 5.12 -1.21 -13.72
N GLU A 23 5.46 -1.14 -12.44
CA GLU A 23 6.05 -2.26 -11.71
C GLU A 23 5.05 -3.41 -11.54
N LEU A 24 3.78 -3.10 -11.28
CA LEU A 24 2.73 -4.13 -11.26
C LEU A 24 2.59 -4.83 -12.61
N ALA A 25 2.62 -4.08 -13.71
CA ALA A 25 2.57 -4.65 -15.06
C ALA A 25 3.78 -5.56 -15.32
N LEU A 26 4.97 -5.13 -14.94
CA LEU A 26 6.19 -5.94 -15.06
C LEU A 26 6.10 -7.21 -14.22
N MET A 27 5.69 -7.12 -12.96
CA MET A 27 5.54 -8.28 -12.06
C MET A 27 4.58 -9.32 -12.65
N ARG A 28 3.42 -8.88 -13.17
CA ARG A 28 2.46 -9.77 -13.86
C ARG A 28 3.09 -10.49 -15.05
N THR A 29 3.85 -9.75 -15.88
CA THR A 29 4.56 -10.35 -17.03
C THR A 29 5.58 -11.41 -16.61
N LEU A 30 6.21 -11.22 -15.44
CA LEU A 30 7.21 -12.13 -14.89
C LEU A 30 6.61 -13.28 -14.07
N GLY A 31 5.30 -13.27 -13.82
CA GLY A 31 4.64 -14.23 -12.93
C GLY A 31 5.03 -14.05 -11.45
N VAL A 32 5.36 -12.82 -11.05
CA VAL A 32 5.69 -12.45 -9.68
C VAL A 32 4.46 -11.82 -9.02
N GLN A 33 4.09 -12.32 -7.84
CA GLN A 33 2.94 -11.81 -7.09
C GLN A 33 3.31 -10.51 -6.38
N PRO A 34 2.64 -9.37 -6.66
CA PRO A 34 2.87 -8.14 -5.94
C PRO A 34 2.28 -8.19 -4.53
N GLN A 35 3.00 -7.62 -3.58
CA GLN A 35 2.54 -7.39 -2.21
C GLN A 35 2.80 -5.94 -1.82
N ALA A 36 1.79 -5.27 -1.27
CA ALA A 36 1.92 -3.90 -0.80
C ALA A 36 2.40 -3.88 0.67
N TRP A 37 3.54 -3.24 0.93
CA TRP A 37 3.83 -2.74 2.26
C TRP A 37 3.35 -1.29 2.38
N ALA A 38 3.08 -0.84 3.61
CA ALA A 38 2.47 0.47 3.90
C ALA A 38 1.22 0.78 3.04
N PRO A 39 0.21 -0.12 2.93
CA PRO A 39 -0.97 0.12 2.09
C PRO A 39 -1.74 1.37 2.51
N PHE A 40 -1.57 1.84 3.73
CA PHE A 40 -2.15 3.06 4.29
C PHE A 40 -1.15 4.23 4.39
N ALA A 41 0.03 4.16 3.75
CA ALA A 41 1.12 5.10 3.96
C ALA A 41 1.40 5.34 5.47
N GLU A 42 1.29 4.29 6.31
CA GLU A 42 1.38 4.33 7.78
C GLU A 42 0.42 5.32 8.47
N GLY A 43 -0.67 5.70 7.80
CA GLY A 43 -1.61 6.72 8.27
C GLY A 43 -1.10 8.15 8.14
N LEU A 44 0.02 8.34 7.46
CA LEU A 44 0.61 9.66 7.20
C LEU A 44 -0.07 10.35 5.99
N HIS A 45 0.27 11.61 5.80
CA HIS A 45 -0.17 12.42 4.65
C HIS A 45 -1.69 12.53 4.48
N GLY A 46 -2.46 12.41 5.58
CA GLY A 46 -3.92 12.50 5.55
C GLY A 46 -4.61 11.37 4.77
N MET A 47 -3.97 10.20 4.66
CA MET A 47 -4.47 9.09 3.83
C MET A 47 -5.91 8.68 4.17
N PHE A 48 -6.29 8.70 5.43
CA PHE A 48 -7.66 8.35 5.85
C PHE A 48 -8.66 9.50 5.73
N ASP A 49 -8.14 10.73 5.55
CA ASP A 49 -8.94 11.96 5.38
C ASP A 49 -8.92 12.44 3.93
N GLU A 50 -8.34 11.68 3.00
CA GLU A 50 -8.32 11.99 1.57
C GLU A 50 -9.77 12.09 1.05
N PRO A 51 -10.20 13.26 0.54
CA PRO A 51 -11.62 13.49 0.24
C PRO A 51 -12.22 12.46 -0.73
N VAL A 52 -11.46 12.04 -1.72
CA VAL A 52 -11.90 11.00 -2.68
C VAL A 52 -12.15 9.68 -1.98
N LEU A 53 -11.24 9.25 -1.11
CA LEU A 53 -11.39 7.98 -0.38
C LEU A 53 -12.54 8.04 0.63
N VAL A 54 -12.75 9.18 1.28
CA VAL A 54 -13.88 9.40 2.20
C VAL A 54 -15.21 9.33 1.46
N GLU A 55 -15.33 9.95 0.27
CA GLU A 55 -16.56 9.93 -0.52
C GLU A 55 -16.88 8.52 -1.04
N ILE A 56 -15.89 7.79 -1.55
CA ILE A 56 -16.04 6.39 -1.96
C ILE A 56 -16.43 5.52 -0.75
N ALA A 57 -15.81 5.74 0.40
CA ALA A 57 -16.14 5.02 1.63
C ALA A 57 -17.60 5.25 2.04
N ARG A 58 -18.06 6.49 1.99
CA ARG A 58 -19.47 6.86 2.27
C ARG A 58 -20.43 6.16 1.29
N LYS A 59 -20.13 6.14 0.00
CA LYS A 59 -20.91 5.47 -1.05
C LYS A 59 -21.12 3.99 -0.75
N HIS A 60 -20.10 3.30 -0.28
CA HIS A 60 -20.12 1.87 0.02
C HIS A 60 -20.50 1.52 1.47
N GLY A 61 -20.69 2.51 2.35
CA GLY A 61 -20.90 2.28 3.79
C GLY A 61 -19.69 1.63 4.47
N LYS A 62 -18.49 2.00 4.03
CA LYS A 62 -17.20 1.45 4.48
C LYS A 62 -16.29 2.55 5.04
N THR A 63 -15.13 2.14 5.57
CA THR A 63 -14.07 3.08 5.98
C THR A 63 -13.07 3.31 4.83
N PRO A 64 -12.35 4.44 4.79
CA PRO A 64 -11.29 4.66 3.81
C PRO A 64 -10.23 3.53 3.81
N ALA A 65 -9.93 2.96 4.97
CA ALA A 65 -9.05 1.81 5.08
C ALA A 65 -9.57 0.60 4.29
N GLN A 66 -10.86 0.28 4.41
CA GLN A 66 -11.48 -0.81 3.66
C GLN A 66 -11.46 -0.54 2.15
N ILE A 67 -11.67 0.70 1.72
CA ILE A 67 -11.58 1.09 0.30
C ILE A 67 -10.16 0.85 -0.23
N ILE A 68 -9.14 1.30 0.49
CA ILE A 68 -7.72 1.12 0.10
C ILE A 68 -7.37 -0.37 -0.01
N LEU A 69 -7.79 -1.19 0.96
CA LEU A 69 -7.52 -2.62 0.93
C LEU A 69 -8.24 -3.30 -0.24
N ARG A 70 -9.52 -2.99 -0.44
CA ARG A 70 -10.32 -3.53 -1.54
C ARG A 70 -9.73 -3.17 -2.90
N TRP A 71 -9.34 -1.92 -3.10
CA TRP A 71 -8.67 -1.44 -4.30
C TRP A 71 -7.37 -2.21 -4.62
N ASN A 72 -6.55 -2.49 -3.61
CA ASN A 72 -5.35 -3.31 -3.78
C ASN A 72 -5.70 -4.74 -4.21
N VAL A 73 -6.63 -5.38 -3.50
CA VAL A 73 -7.02 -6.78 -3.73
C VAL A 73 -7.64 -6.96 -5.12
N GLU A 74 -8.49 -6.03 -5.57
CA GLU A 74 -9.07 -6.09 -6.92
C GLU A 74 -8.02 -5.96 -8.03
N GLN A 75 -6.89 -5.36 -7.74
CA GLN A 75 -5.75 -5.34 -8.66
C GLN A 75 -4.80 -6.53 -8.48
N GLY A 76 -5.19 -7.56 -7.73
CA GLY A 76 -4.39 -8.75 -7.50
C GLY A 76 -3.15 -8.49 -6.63
N VAL A 77 -3.19 -7.49 -5.76
CA VAL A 77 -2.09 -7.14 -4.84
C VAL A 77 -2.39 -7.67 -3.46
N ILE A 78 -1.47 -8.43 -2.87
CA ILE A 78 -1.55 -8.87 -1.48
C ILE A 78 -1.35 -7.65 -0.57
N VAL A 79 -2.15 -7.56 0.50
CA VAL A 79 -2.05 -6.49 1.50
C VAL A 79 -1.77 -7.06 2.88
N ILE A 80 -0.95 -6.36 3.66
CA ILE A 80 -0.54 -6.74 5.02
C ILE A 80 -0.81 -5.58 5.99
N PRO A 81 -2.09 -5.20 6.21
CA PRO A 81 -2.43 -4.10 7.10
C PRO A 81 -2.09 -4.43 8.55
N LYS A 82 -1.32 -3.55 9.20
CA LYS A 82 -0.98 -3.67 10.62
C LYS A 82 -2.03 -2.97 11.47
N SER A 83 -2.52 -3.64 12.50
CA SER A 83 -3.29 -3.01 13.58
C SER A 83 -3.04 -3.70 14.91
N VAL A 84 -3.17 -2.95 16.01
CA VAL A 84 -3.21 -3.47 17.39
C VAL A 84 -4.62 -3.37 17.99
N HIS A 85 -5.58 -2.80 17.25
CA HIS A 85 -6.97 -2.63 17.67
C HIS A 85 -7.82 -3.73 17.05
N LYS A 86 -8.50 -4.51 17.88
CA LYS A 86 -9.34 -5.64 17.45
C LYS A 86 -10.39 -5.23 16.41
N ASN A 87 -11.12 -4.17 16.65
CA ASN A 87 -12.13 -3.65 15.72
C ASN A 87 -11.56 -3.31 14.34
N ARG A 88 -10.38 -2.68 14.28
CA ARG A 88 -9.70 -2.39 13.00
C ARG A 88 -9.23 -3.65 12.28
N MET A 89 -8.82 -4.69 13.02
CA MET A 89 -8.49 -5.98 12.40
C MET A 89 -9.73 -6.63 11.78
N GLU A 90 -10.87 -6.57 12.46
CA GLU A 90 -12.15 -7.05 11.94
C GLU A 90 -12.59 -6.25 10.70
N GLU A 91 -12.49 -4.91 10.73
CA GLU A 91 -12.76 -4.05 9.58
C GLU A 91 -11.86 -4.36 8.39
N ASN A 92 -10.56 -4.56 8.61
CA ASN A 92 -9.59 -4.89 7.56
C ASN A 92 -9.90 -6.24 6.88
N LEU A 93 -10.56 -7.16 7.56
CA LEU A 93 -11.02 -8.43 6.98
C LEU A 93 -12.38 -8.29 6.28
N ALA A 94 -13.21 -7.32 6.65
CA ALA A 94 -14.56 -7.12 6.12
C ALA A 94 -14.55 -6.31 4.82
N ILE A 95 -13.82 -6.79 3.82
CA ILE A 95 -13.66 -6.13 2.50
C ILE A 95 -14.22 -6.97 1.34
N TRP A 96 -14.91 -8.07 1.61
CA TRP A 96 -15.33 -9.04 0.60
C TRP A 96 -16.79 -8.90 0.17
N ASP A 97 -17.58 -8.09 0.89
CA ASP A 97 -19.01 -7.89 0.71
C ASP A 97 -19.37 -6.69 -0.18
N PHE A 98 -18.39 -6.05 -0.81
CA PHE A 98 -18.56 -4.97 -1.78
C PHE A 98 -17.48 -5.04 -2.87
N ALA A 99 -17.69 -4.29 -3.95
CA ALA A 99 -16.70 -4.12 -5.03
C ALA A 99 -16.65 -2.65 -5.43
N LEU A 100 -15.49 -2.19 -5.87
CA LEU A 100 -15.32 -0.85 -6.43
C LEU A 100 -15.81 -0.86 -7.89
N ASP A 101 -16.53 0.17 -8.30
CA ASP A 101 -16.90 0.33 -9.69
C ASP A 101 -15.81 1.06 -10.51
N ALA A 102 -16.05 1.23 -11.80
CA ALA A 102 -15.07 1.85 -12.70
C ALA A 102 -14.81 3.34 -12.37
N ASP A 103 -15.81 4.05 -11.83
CA ASP A 103 -15.67 5.43 -11.42
C ASP A 103 -14.81 5.53 -10.15
N ASP A 104 -15.08 4.70 -9.15
CA ASP A 104 -14.27 4.60 -7.94
C ASP A 104 -12.79 4.31 -8.29
N ALA A 105 -12.56 3.33 -9.15
CA ALA A 105 -11.22 2.96 -9.60
C ALA A 105 -10.51 4.11 -10.32
N SER A 106 -11.23 4.85 -11.18
CA SER A 106 -10.71 6.01 -11.89
C SER A 106 -10.35 7.14 -10.93
N GLN A 107 -11.20 7.44 -9.97
CA GLN A 107 -10.96 8.48 -8.97
C GLN A 107 -9.73 8.14 -8.10
N ILE A 108 -9.60 6.88 -7.65
CA ILE A 108 -8.40 6.45 -6.90
C ILE A 108 -7.15 6.54 -7.78
N THR A 109 -7.24 6.17 -9.06
CA THR A 109 -6.12 6.26 -10.00
C THR A 109 -5.63 7.70 -10.14
N ALA A 110 -6.51 8.67 -10.12
CA ALA A 110 -6.16 10.09 -10.20
C ALA A 110 -5.40 10.63 -8.97
N LEU A 111 -5.38 9.90 -7.85
CA LEU A 111 -4.62 10.27 -6.64
C LEU A 111 -3.12 10.00 -6.74
N ASP A 112 -2.67 9.28 -7.77
CA ASP A 112 -1.25 8.89 -7.91
C ASP A 112 -0.34 10.11 -8.06
N LYS A 113 0.60 10.26 -7.14
CA LYS A 113 1.64 11.29 -7.17
C LYS A 113 2.93 10.78 -7.82
N ASN A 114 2.96 9.50 -8.13
CA ASN A 114 4.12 8.78 -8.68
C ASN A 114 5.43 9.08 -7.93
N LYS A 115 5.34 9.22 -6.62
CA LYS A 115 6.46 9.54 -5.75
C LYS A 115 6.38 8.72 -4.46
N PRO A 116 7.47 8.04 -4.05
CA PRO A 116 7.52 7.35 -2.78
C PRO A 116 7.29 8.34 -1.62
N SER A 117 6.57 7.91 -0.60
CA SER A 117 6.27 8.71 0.58
C SER A 117 6.98 8.22 1.83
N MET A 118 7.48 6.98 1.81
CA MET A 118 8.10 6.34 2.96
C MET A 118 9.61 6.17 2.78
N LEU A 119 10.05 5.69 1.61
CA LEU A 119 11.45 5.42 1.32
C LEU A 119 11.74 5.61 -0.17
N ASP A 120 12.48 6.65 -0.52
CA ASP A 120 13.02 6.78 -1.88
C ASP A 120 14.44 6.20 -1.95
N THR A 121 14.53 4.97 -2.43
CA THR A 121 15.82 4.28 -2.62
C THR A 121 16.68 4.88 -3.74
N ARG A 122 16.20 5.90 -4.45
CA ARG A 122 16.96 6.68 -5.45
C ARG A 122 17.55 7.94 -4.84
N ASP A 123 17.12 8.33 -3.64
CA ASP A 123 17.66 9.47 -2.91
C ASP A 123 18.84 9.03 -2.03
N VAL A 124 20.02 9.60 -2.29
CA VAL A 124 21.24 9.30 -1.54
C VAL A 124 21.11 9.65 -0.05
N ALA A 125 20.37 10.70 0.29
CA ALA A 125 20.13 11.08 1.68
C ALA A 125 19.30 10.02 2.41
N GLU A 126 18.26 9.49 1.75
CA GLU A 126 17.43 8.41 2.28
C GLU A 126 18.23 7.10 2.44
N ILE A 127 19.06 6.75 1.47
CA ILE A 127 19.94 5.59 1.56
C ILE A 127 20.88 5.72 2.77
N ARG A 128 21.49 6.90 2.97
CA ARG A 128 22.34 7.17 4.14
C ARG A 128 21.56 7.06 5.44
N ARG A 129 20.36 7.64 5.52
CA ARG A 129 19.49 7.54 6.70
C ARG A 129 19.21 6.09 7.09
N VAL A 130 18.89 5.24 6.10
CA VAL A 130 18.64 3.81 6.35
C VAL A 130 19.91 3.10 6.79
N TYR A 131 21.06 3.41 6.18
CA TYR A 131 22.34 2.83 6.57
C TYR A 131 22.74 3.24 7.98
N ASP A 132 22.56 4.50 8.36
CA ASP A 132 22.83 5.01 9.71
C ASP A 132 21.93 4.35 10.75
N PHE A 133 20.64 4.13 10.42
CA PHE A 133 19.71 3.38 11.28
C PHE A 133 20.16 1.93 11.51
N LEU A 134 20.64 1.25 10.47
CA LEU A 134 21.17 -0.12 10.58
C LEU A 134 22.45 -0.17 11.42
N SER A 135 23.26 0.87 11.35
CA SER A 135 24.54 0.99 12.10
C SER A 135 24.32 1.41 13.56
N ASN A 136 23.26 2.17 13.82
CA ASN A 136 22.90 2.71 15.13
C ASN A 136 21.39 2.50 15.39
N PRO A 137 20.94 1.27 15.59
CA PRO A 137 19.50 1.01 15.75
C PRO A 137 18.97 1.68 17.01
N VAL A 138 17.98 2.57 16.84
CA VAL A 138 17.18 3.09 17.94
C VAL A 138 16.26 1.97 18.42
N VAL A 139 16.62 1.33 19.52
CA VAL A 139 15.74 0.35 20.17
C VAL A 139 14.62 1.12 20.84
N THR A 140 13.49 1.27 20.13
CA THR A 140 12.26 1.75 20.74
C THR A 140 11.67 0.60 21.55
N THR A 141 11.84 0.63 22.86
CA THR A 141 11.07 -0.25 23.75
C THR A 141 9.59 0.13 23.58
N LEU A 142 8.83 -0.81 23.03
CA LEU A 142 7.38 -0.71 23.00
C LEU A 142 6.90 -0.87 24.45
N GLU A 143 6.52 0.23 25.12
CA GLU A 143 5.71 0.20 26.32
C GLU A 143 4.23 -0.06 25.98
#